data_03159957c9505fb137e52347178cb022
#
_entry.id   03159957c9505fb137e52347178cb022
#
_cell.length_a   1.000
_cell.length_b   1.000
_cell.length_c   1.000
_cell.angle_alpha   90.00
_cell.angle_beta   90.00
_cell.angle_gamma   90.00
#
_symmetry.space_group_name_H-M   'P 1'
#
loop_
_entity.id
_entity.type
_entity.pdbx_description
1 polymer ?
#
loop_
_entity_poly.entity_id
_entity_poly.type
_entity_poly.pdbx_seq_one_letter_code
_entity_poly.pdbx_strand_id
1 'polypeptide(L)'
;MSDTIQLKSEYEGAQTHSTDPVVAVRNNVISPIECAYLIELAKPHIKRAGVVLDEGYKPSEGRTGSNHWLKYDEDEVVQSIGQRIADIVGLPLANAESMQVIHYGPEQEYRPHFDAFNLTQPRGQRAAQWGGQRLVTALVYLNKVEAGGATQFPKLGITVPAQPGRMVLFHNTTEDISGPHPLSLHAGMPVESGEKWAFNLWFRLHDIRESYDASKPLPRVSLSDDVHAVSGVVPEPAVAETPAIAPLSVANDPTKQRLTVVANRANVLWQRAVKTLKARDNTFTGVHACYWDSYGNKPQPDTPAHWSGPSFRTAGRESLNPLSDVGTVVSRLTDLGLSHLVPRTFERIQDAVATNPKADDLWFIRPRLRGVKEKTLCVPTAILRSVTLPAGHLLQRAEHQLVLIDQHKFTIRIYLAVIGEVLYRFQESVAFVHGSPYSPNDANFASQTDNQSYRETGSSIRLLPGSQTPQARAIEEASHALATQVRPLLNEVEAECTNGAFAVLALDTLLTKAGDLKLIRIHTFPNFITTGSIDADVHVPLFEDILRVMAGLSSRQLVTIT
;
A
#
# COMPACT_ATOMS: atom_id res chain seq x y z
N MET A 1 -23.92 12.81 41.68
CA MET A 1 -22.86 13.78 41.42
C MET A 1 -22.20 13.34 40.13
N SER A 2 -22.23 14.11 39.07
CA SER A 2 -21.52 13.75 37.84
C SER A 2 -20.05 13.99 38.09
N ASP A 3 -19.26 12.94 38.18
CA ASP A 3 -17.81 13.03 38.22
C ASP A 3 -17.36 13.55 36.85
N THR A 4 -17.22 14.88 36.74
CA THR A 4 -16.69 15.52 35.54
C THR A 4 -15.18 15.29 35.58
N ILE A 5 -14.69 14.35 34.77
CA ILE A 5 -13.25 14.15 34.61
C ILE A 5 -12.70 15.37 33.87
N GLN A 6 -11.83 16.13 34.55
CA GLN A 6 -11.13 17.26 33.92
C GLN A 6 -9.86 16.72 33.24
N LEU A 7 -9.84 16.73 31.92
CA LEU A 7 -8.66 16.38 31.15
C LEU A 7 -7.62 17.50 31.22
N LYS A 8 -6.33 17.16 31.13
CA LYS A 8 -5.24 18.13 31.10
C LYS A 8 -5.29 18.92 29.79
N SER A 9 -5.14 20.24 29.84
CA SER A 9 -5.01 21.10 28.65
C SER A 9 -3.61 21.04 28.03
N GLU A 10 -2.60 20.65 28.82
CA GLU A 10 -1.19 20.53 28.42
C GLU A 10 -0.57 19.28 29.03
N TYR A 11 0.39 18.68 28.34
CA TYR A 11 1.11 17.49 28.75
C TYR A 11 2.60 17.77 28.86
N GLU A 12 3.17 17.54 30.02
CA GLU A 12 4.58 17.79 30.32
C GLU A 12 5.50 17.06 29.33
N GLY A 13 6.48 17.78 28.77
CA GLY A 13 7.44 17.25 27.81
C GLY A 13 6.85 16.91 26.43
N ALA A 14 5.61 17.30 26.17
CA ALA A 14 4.98 17.15 24.86
C ALA A 14 4.89 18.50 24.11
N GLN A 15 5.03 18.44 22.81
CA GLN A 15 4.74 19.58 21.93
C GLN A 15 3.25 19.57 21.57
N THR A 16 2.53 20.64 21.94
CA THR A 16 1.12 20.82 21.58
C THR A 16 0.99 21.36 20.16
N HIS A 17 0.22 20.65 19.33
CA HIS A 17 -0.07 21.01 17.94
C HIS A 17 -1.48 21.58 17.75
N SER A 18 -2.39 21.28 18.67
CA SER A 18 -3.75 21.82 18.74
C SER A 18 -4.19 21.87 20.20
N THR A 19 -4.98 22.87 20.56
CA THR A 19 -5.54 23.04 21.91
C THR A 19 -7.02 22.67 21.99
N ASP A 20 -7.71 22.55 20.84
CA ASP A 20 -9.11 22.14 20.77
C ASP A 20 -9.40 21.40 19.45
N PRO A 21 -9.52 20.04 19.48
CA PRO A 21 -9.14 19.17 20.60
C PRO A 21 -7.63 19.25 20.86
N VAL A 22 -7.22 18.94 22.08
CA VAL A 22 -5.79 18.82 22.34
C VAL A 22 -5.20 17.73 21.46
N VAL A 23 -4.13 18.07 20.71
CA VAL A 23 -3.27 17.12 19.99
C VAL A 23 -1.84 17.42 20.39
N ALA A 24 -1.18 16.49 21.06
CA ALA A 24 0.16 16.67 21.59
C ALA A 24 1.08 15.51 21.16
N VAL A 25 2.35 15.79 20.93
CA VAL A 25 3.37 14.82 20.51
C VAL A 25 4.50 14.81 21.54
N ARG A 26 4.82 13.65 22.09
CA ARG A 26 5.94 13.45 22.99
C ARG A 26 6.86 12.37 22.46
N ASN A 27 8.17 12.67 22.42
CA ASN A 27 9.19 11.71 21.98
C ASN A 27 9.71 10.91 23.18
N ASN A 28 10.29 9.74 22.89
CA ASN A 28 11.00 8.90 23.89
C ASN A 28 10.14 8.51 25.10
N VAL A 29 8.84 8.23 24.86
CA VAL A 29 7.94 7.76 25.95
C VAL A 29 8.30 6.34 26.36
N ILE A 30 8.74 5.53 25.41
CA ILE A 30 9.29 4.19 25.63
C ILE A 30 10.64 4.06 24.92
N SER A 31 11.50 3.21 25.46
CA SER A 31 12.84 2.96 24.93
C SER A 31 12.81 2.09 23.66
N PRO A 32 13.89 2.10 22.84
CA PRO A 32 13.99 1.20 21.68
C PRO A 32 13.88 -0.30 22.05
N ILE A 33 14.42 -0.69 23.21
CA ILE A 33 14.33 -2.08 23.71
C ILE A 33 12.89 -2.45 24.04
N GLU A 34 12.14 -1.57 24.72
CA GLU A 34 10.71 -1.77 24.99
C GLU A 34 9.89 -1.82 23.69
N CYS A 35 10.24 -0.99 22.68
CA CYS A 35 9.61 -1.06 21.37
C CYS A 35 9.79 -2.43 20.71
N ALA A 36 11.03 -2.92 20.66
CA ALA A 36 11.36 -4.21 20.08
C ALA A 36 10.69 -5.35 20.84
N TYR A 37 10.67 -5.29 22.16
CA TYR A 37 10.01 -6.27 23.01
C TYR A 37 8.51 -6.38 22.70
N LEU A 38 7.77 -5.26 22.62
CA LEU A 38 6.34 -5.27 22.31
C LEU A 38 6.06 -5.81 20.92
N ILE A 39 6.93 -5.54 19.94
CA ILE A 39 6.82 -6.12 18.58
C ILE A 39 6.94 -7.64 18.65
N GLU A 40 8.00 -8.17 19.26
CA GLU A 40 8.23 -9.61 19.34
C GLU A 40 7.15 -10.34 20.15
N LEU A 41 6.64 -9.73 21.22
CA LEU A 41 5.55 -10.28 22.00
C LEU A 41 4.24 -10.37 21.19
N ALA A 42 3.93 -9.36 20.39
CA ALA A 42 2.69 -9.31 19.63
C ALA A 42 2.74 -10.08 18.30
N LYS A 43 3.91 -10.14 17.66
CA LYS A 43 4.12 -10.66 16.30
C LYS A 43 3.58 -12.08 16.03
N PRO A 44 3.74 -13.08 16.93
CA PRO A 44 3.18 -14.42 16.73
C PRO A 44 1.65 -14.47 16.76
N HIS A 45 1.02 -13.46 17.36
CA HIS A 45 -0.41 -13.44 17.68
C HIS A 45 -1.21 -12.46 16.84
N ILE A 46 -0.54 -11.69 15.96
CA ILE A 46 -1.20 -10.66 15.18
C ILE A 46 -2.19 -11.26 14.19
N LYS A 47 -3.42 -10.72 14.17
CA LYS A 47 -4.52 -11.15 13.29
C LYS A 47 -5.09 -9.94 12.57
N ARG A 48 -5.67 -10.15 11.38
CA ARG A 48 -6.31 -9.07 10.63
C ARG A 48 -7.28 -8.29 11.51
N ALA A 49 -7.12 -6.97 11.52
CA ALA A 49 -7.99 -6.08 12.28
C ALA A 49 -9.38 -6.02 11.66
N GLY A 50 -10.41 -6.04 12.50
CA GLY A 50 -11.79 -5.78 12.09
C GLY A 50 -12.35 -4.56 12.82
N VAL A 51 -13.60 -4.22 12.51
CA VAL A 51 -14.41 -3.24 13.22
C VAL A 51 -15.63 -3.91 13.82
N VAL A 52 -16.10 -3.38 14.95
CA VAL A 52 -17.32 -3.84 15.56
C VAL A 52 -18.50 -3.29 14.76
N LEU A 53 -19.35 -4.14 14.21
CA LEU A 53 -20.60 -3.81 13.53
C LEU A 53 -21.78 -4.26 14.37
N ASP A 54 -23.02 -3.88 13.98
CA ASP A 54 -24.23 -4.30 14.69
C ASP A 54 -24.41 -5.82 14.71
N GLU A 55 -23.86 -6.53 13.74
CA GLU A 55 -23.87 -8.00 13.60
C GLU A 55 -22.61 -8.70 14.13
N GLY A 56 -21.77 -8.00 14.91
CA GLY A 56 -20.53 -8.52 15.48
C GLY A 56 -19.25 -7.95 14.84
N TYR A 57 -18.13 -8.61 15.11
CA TYR A 57 -16.80 -8.21 14.62
C TYR A 57 -16.62 -8.69 13.18
N LYS A 58 -16.38 -7.76 12.24
CA LYS A 58 -16.11 -8.09 10.83
C LYS A 58 -14.87 -7.34 10.34
N PRO A 59 -14.08 -7.92 9.41
CA PRO A 59 -13.02 -7.18 8.72
C PRO A 59 -13.59 -5.94 8.05
N SER A 60 -12.84 -4.84 8.07
CA SER A 60 -13.26 -3.57 7.49
C SER A 60 -12.38 -3.19 6.31
N GLU A 61 -12.99 -2.69 5.24
CA GLU A 61 -12.27 -2.08 4.12
C GLU A 61 -11.54 -0.79 4.51
N GLY A 62 -12.02 -0.11 5.55
CA GLY A 62 -11.42 1.11 6.06
C GLY A 62 -10.21 0.89 6.97
N ARG A 63 -9.97 -0.36 7.41
CA ARG A 63 -8.86 -0.74 8.29
C ARG A 63 -8.19 -1.98 7.73
N THR A 64 -7.08 -1.82 7.03
CA THR A 64 -6.42 -2.92 6.29
C THR A 64 -5.28 -3.59 7.05
N GLY A 65 -4.89 -3.05 8.20
CA GLY A 65 -3.85 -3.61 9.07
C GLY A 65 -4.28 -4.81 9.90
N SER A 66 -3.38 -5.25 10.76
CA SER A 66 -3.57 -6.35 11.71
C SER A 66 -3.36 -5.87 13.15
N ASN A 67 -3.87 -6.58 14.13
CA ASN A 67 -3.67 -6.23 15.54
C ASN A 67 -3.60 -7.44 16.46
N HIS A 68 -3.07 -7.19 17.65
CA HIS A 68 -3.11 -8.06 18.83
C HIS A 68 -3.31 -7.22 20.08
N TRP A 69 -3.99 -7.79 21.09
CA TRP A 69 -4.28 -7.11 22.35
C TRP A 69 -3.41 -7.69 23.47
N LEU A 70 -2.58 -6.85 24.09
CA LEU A 70 -1.79 -7.20 25.25
C LEU A 70 -2.51 -6.68 26.51
N LYS A 71 -2.72 -7.56 27.47
CA LYS A 71 -3.28 -7.19 28.78
C LYS A 71 -2.18 -6.67 29.69
N TYR A 72 -2.52 -5.83 30.65
CA TYR A 72 -1.53 -5.31 31.60
C TYR A 72 -1.07 -6.35 32.65
N ASP A 73 -1.71 -7.52 32.68
CA ASP A 73 -1.29 -8.68 33.48
C ASP A 73 -0.50 -9.72 32.64
N GLU A 74 -0.05 -9.36 31.44
CA GLU A 74 0.83 -10.19 30.61
C GLU A 74 2.20 -10.36 31.30
N ASP A 75 2.85 -9.24 31.60
CA ASP A 75 4.13 -9.16 32.30
C ASP A 75 4.40 -7.76 32.86
N GLU A 76 5.51 -7.64 33.61
CA GLU A 76 5.90 -6.39 34.29
C GLU A 76 6.29 -5.26 33.29
N VAL A 77 6.75 -5.60 32.08
CA VAL A 77 7.15 -4.61 31.05
C VAL A 77 5.90 -3.97 30.45
N VAL A 78 4.93 -4.78 30.04
CA VAL A 78 3.65 -4.30 29.49
C VAL A 78 2.93 -3.43 30.52
N GLN A 79 2.89 -3.87 31.80
CA GLN A 79 2.28 -3.09 32.88
C GLN A 79 3.00 -1.76 33.11
N SER A 80 4.34 -1.78 33.20
CA SER A 80 5.15 -0.57 33.42
C SER A 80 4.97 0.47 32.32
N ILE A 81 4.91 0.03 31.05
CA ILE A 81 4.66 0.91 29.91
C ILE A 81 3.25 1.50 30.01
N GLY A 82 2.23 0.67 30.29
CA GLY A 82 0.85 1.14 30.47
C GLY A 82 0.74 2.17 31.59
N GLN A 83 1.36 1.92 32.76
CA GLN A 83 1.34 2.84 33.90
C GLN A 83 2.04 4.16 33.55
N ARG A 84 3.20 4.13 32.89
CA ARG A 84 3.92 5.33 32.46
C ARG A 84 3.06 6.23 31.57
N ILE A 85 2.29 5.64 30.65
CA ILE A 85 1.41 6.38 29.77
C ILE A 85 0.20 6.93 30.53
N ALA A 86 -0.36 6.14 31.45
CA ALA A 86 -1.43 6.56 32.36
C ALA A 86 -1.02 7.79 33.19
N ASP A 87 0.19 7.81 33.73
CA ASP A 87 0.74 8.94 34.49
C ASP A 87 0.88 10.20 33.62
N ILE A 88 1.34 10.06 32.37
CA ILE A 88 1.41 11.16 31.41
C ILE A 88 0.02 11.70 31.11
N VAL A 89 -0.93 10.82 30.77
CA VAL A 89 -2.31 11.19 30.48
C VAL A 89 -3.00 11.81 31.70
N GLY A 90 -2.67 11.34 32.89
CA GLY A 90 -3.28 11.79 34.15
C GLY A 90 -4.61 11.11 34.45
N LEU A 91 -4.81 9.91 33.90
CA LEU A 91 -5.95 9.04 34.18
C LEU A 91 -5.44 7.70 34.73
N PRO A 92 -6.19 7.01 35.60
CA PRO A 92 -5.79 5.71 36.14
C PRO A 92 -5.57 4.68 35.00
N LEU A 93 -4.58 3.78 35.17
CA LEU A 93 -4.39 2.67 34.23
C LEU A 93 -5.63 1.78 34.15
N ALA A 94 -6.40 1.66 35.22
CA ALA A 94 -7.68 0.95 35.24
C ALA A 94 -8.73 1.51 34.28
N ASN A 95 -8.58 2.77 33.83
CA ASN A 95 -9.45 3.38 32.81
C ASN A 95 -8.95 3.08 31.38
N ALA A 96 -7.77 2.48 31.20
CA ALA A 96 -7.22 2.18 29.89
C ALA A 96 -7.70 0.83 29.35
N GLU A 97 -8.12 0.78 28.10
CA GLU A 97 -8.33 -0.48 27.38
C GLU A 97 -7.00 -1.24 27.28
N SER A 98 -7.04 -2.56 27.12
CA SER A 98 -5.84 -3.34 26.84
C SER A 98 -5.03 -2.72 25.71
N MET A 99 -3.71 -2.84 25.75
CA MET A 99 -2.81 -2.26 24.74
C MET A 99 -3.07 -2.93 23.40
N GLN A 100 -3.59 -2.19 22.43
CA GLN A 100 -3.82 -2.70 21.08
C GLN A 100 -2.56 -2.50 20.23
N VAL A 101 -1.71 -3.50 20.13
CA VAL A 101 -0.60 -3.48 19.17
C VAL A 101 -1.15 -3.64 17.77
N ILE A 102 -0.74 -2.73 16.88
CA ILE A 102 -1.18 -2.65 15.48
C ILE A 102 0.01 -2.80 14.54
N HIS A 103 -0.23 -3.50 13.45
CA HIS A 103 0.74 -3.69 12.39
C HIS A 103 0.12 -3.35 11.03
N TYR A 104 0.86 -2.57 10.23
CA TYR A 104 0.53 -2.24 8.85
C TYR A 104 1.74 -2.54 7.98
N GLY A 105 1.57 -3.44 7.03
CA GLY A 105 2.50 -3.65 5.93
C GLY A 105 2.31 -2.61 4.81
N PRO A 106 3.09 -2.72 3.73
CA PRO A 106 3.00 -1.81 2.59
C PRO A 106 1.56 -1.69 2.06
N GLU A 107 1.17 -0.46 1.74
CA GLU A 107 -0.16 -0.06 1.24
C GLU A 107 -1.31 -0.22 2.25
N GLN A 108 -1.04 -0.72 3.45
CA GLN A 108 -2.04 -0.81 4.50
C GLN A 108 -2.24 0.54 5.19
N GLU A 109 -3.49 0.82 5.53
CA GLU A 109 -3.92 2.09 6.11
C GLU A 109 -5.06 1.89 7.11
N TYR A 110 -5.33 2.94 7.86
CA TYR A 110 -6.62 3.10 8.54
C TYR A 110 -7.22 4.42 8.11
N ARG A 111 -8.32 4.35 7.34
CA ARG A 111 -9.02 5.52 6.79
C ARG A 111 -9.48 6.48 7.88
N PRO A 112 -9.78 7.75 7.54
CA PRO A 112 -10.24 8.73 8.51
C PRO A 112 -11.42 8.21 9.34
N HIS A 113 -11.25 8.22 10.67
CA HIS A 113 -12.21 7.71 11.65
C HIS A 113 -12.13 8.52 12.95
N PHE A 114 -13.09 8.27 13.82
CA PHE A 114 -13.13 8.77 15.19
C PHE A 114 -12.94 7.62 16.16
N ASP A 115 -12.22 7.85 17.26
CA ASP A 115 -12.08 6.87 18.34
C ASP A 115 -13.23 6.96 19.36
N ALA A 116 -13.80 8.15 19.58
CA ALA A 116 -14.95 8.31 20.45
C ALA A 116 -16.23 7.69 19.87
N PHE A 117 -17.08 7.21 20.74
CA PHE A 117 -18.39 6.67 20.39
C PHE A 117 -19.43 7.78 20.22
N ASN A 118 -20.30 7.65 19.24
CA ASN A 118 -21.48 8.52 19.14
C ASN A 118 -22.60 7.97 20.05
N LEU A 119 -22.74 8.55 21.23
CA LEU A 119 -23.70 8.11 22.24
C LEU A 119 -25.17 8.45 21.89
N THR A 120 -25.39 9.25 20.84
CA THR A 120 -26.75 9.48 20.32
C THR A 120 -27.25 8.29 19.48
N GLN A 121 -26.35 7.34 19.14
CA GLN A 121 -26.66 6.16 18.36
C GLN A 121 -26.67 4.89 19.23
N PRO A 122 -27.60 3.93 19.01
CA PRO A 122 -27.65 2.70 19.80
C PRO A 122 -26.33 1.91 19.81
N ARG A 123 -25.59 1.91 18.69
CA ARG A 123 -24.27 1.27 18.59
C ARG A 123 -23.26 1.92 19.53
N GLY A 124 -23.20 3.25 19.56
CA GLY A 124 -22.29 3.99 20.45
C GLY A 124 -22.63 3.74 21.91
N GLN A 125 -23.93 3.72 22.25
CA GLN A 125 -24.40 3.41 23.61
C GLN A 125 -23.97 2.00 24.03
N ARG A 126 -24.13 0.98 23.18
CA ARG A 126 -23.67 -0.39 23.47
C ARG A 126 -22.15 -0.45 23.67
N ALA A 127 -21.38 0.23 22.82
CA ALA A 127 -19.93 0.26 22.93
C ALA A 127 -19.43 0.98 24.20
N ALA A 128 -20.22 1.91 24.71
CA ALA A 128 -19.92 2.65 25.95
C ALA A 128 -20.42 1.97 27.22
N GLN A 129 -21.18 0.86 27.16
CA GLN A 129 -21.69 0.17 28.35
C GLN A 129 -20.57 -0.24 29.31
N TRP A 130 -19.40 -0.59 28.77
CA TRP A 130 -18.22 -0.97 29.52
C TRP A 130 -17.24 0.20 29.56
N GLY A 131 -17.01 0.80 30.72
CA GLY A 131 -16.06 1.89 30.92
C GLY A 131 -16.46 3.27 30.39
N GLY A 132 -17.65 3.46 29.81
CA GLY A 132 -18.11 4.75 29.30
C GLY A 132 -17.44 5.16 27.97
N GLN A 133 -17.37 6.46 27.74
CA GLN A 133 -16.81 7.08 26.53
C GLN A 133 -15.27 6.97 26.49
N ARG A 134 -14.68 6.92 25.30
CA ARG A 134 -13.23 7.08 25.07
C ARG A 134 -12.87 8.55 25.09
N LEU A 135 -12.16 8.99 26.11
CA LEU A 135 -11.81 10.41 26.31
C LEU A 135 -10.49 10.80 25.65
N VAL A 136 -9.46 9.97 25.80
CA VAL A 136 -8.11 10.24 25.31
C VAL A 136 -7.58 9.01 24.57
N THR A 137 -6.91 9.26 23.46
CA THR A 137 -6.10 8.26 22.75
C THR A 137 -4.62 8.59 22.93
N ALA A 138 -3.83 7.60 23.34
CA ALA A 138 -2.38 7.61 23.28
C ALA A 138 -1.92 6.55 22.26
N LEU A 139 -1.46 7.00 21.10
CA LEU A 139 -0.86 6.16 20.06
C LEU A 139 0.65 6.26 20.17
N VAL A 140 1.33 5.13 20.33
CA VAL A 140 2.80 5.07 20.44
C VAL A 140 3.37 4.26 19.29
N TYR A 141 4.31 4.83 18.54
CA TYR A 141 5.02 4.13 17.47
C TYR A 141 6.13 3.25 18.05
N LEU A 142 6.24 2.03 17.55
CA LEU A 142 7.23 1.05 17.97
C LEU A 142 8.44 0.97 17.03
N ASN A 143 8.30 1.45 15.80
CA ASN A 143 9.41 1.48 14.85
C ASN A 143 9.38 2.77 14.00
N LYS A 144 10.49 3.02 13.33
CA LYS A 144 10.57 4.00 12.25
C LYS A 144 9.97 3.38 10.99
N VAL A 145 9.07 4.10 10.33
CA VAL A 145 8.54 3.70 9.02
C VAL A 145 9.39 4.36 7.94
N GLU A 146 9.82 3.60 6.94
CA GLU A 146 10.69 4.10 5.89
C GLU A 146 10.01 5.21 5.07
N ALA A 147 8.72 5.00 4.70
CA ALA A 147 7.91 6.00 4.03
C ALA A 147 6.41 5.79 4.31
N GLY A 148 5.67 6.87 4.45
CA GLY A 148 4.26 6.84 4.80
C GLY A 148 4.03 6.51 6.28
N GLY A 149 2.92 5.86 6.59
CA GLY A 149 2.59 5.34 7.93
C GLY A 149 2.35 6.39 9.03
N ALA A 150 2.36 7.68 8.71
CA ALA A 150 2.10 8.77 9.65
C ALA A 150 0.68 8.72 10.21
N THR A 151 0.44 9.37 11.35
CA THR A 151 -0.91 9.68 11.82
C THR A 151 -1.27 11.09 11.38
N GLN A 152 -2.39 11.22 10.69
CA GLN A 152 -2.86 12.51 10.14
C GLN A 152 -4.18 12.92 10.76
N PHE A 153 -4.30 14.20 11.10
CA PHE A 153 -5.54 14.88 11.47
C PHE A 153 -5.93 15.81 10.30
N PRO A 154 -6.71 15.31 9.32
CA PRO A 154 -6.90 16.04 8.05
C PRO A 154 -7.62 17.38 8.22
N LYS A 155 -8.49 17.51 9.24
CA LYS A 155 -9.21 18.76 9.52
C LYS A 155 -8.35 19.82 10.24
N LEU A 156 -7.26 19.40 10.89
CA LEU A 156 -6.32 20.29 11.58
C LEU A 156 -5.06 20.57 10.75
N GLY A 157 -4.86 19.85 9.63
CA GLY A 157 -3.64 19.93 8.84
C GLY A 157 -2.39 19.36 9.53
N ILE A 158 -2.58 18.57 10.60
CA ILE A 158 -1.48 18.00 11.39
C ILE A 158 -1.14 16.62 10.84
N THR A 159 0.16 16.36 10.65
CA THR A 159 0.68 15.04 10.27
C THR A 159 1.88 14.70 11.16
N VAL A 160 1.80 13.59 11.88
CA VAL A 160 2.84 13.13 12.79
C VAL A 160 3.51 11.88 12.23
N PRO A 161 4.79 11.96 11.82
CA PRO A 161 5.51 10.82 11.27
C PRO A 161 5.86 9.79 12.34
N ALA A 162 5.88 8.51 11.95
CA ALA A 162 6.23 7.40 12.81
C ALA A 162 7.72 7.43 13.20
N GLN A 163 7.99 7.40 14.49
CA GLN A 163 9.33 7.25 15.06
C GLN A 163 9.26 6.39 16.33
N PRO A 164 10.26 5.51 16.58
CA PRO A 164 10.25 4.65 17.77
C PRO A 164 10.10 5.46 19.05
N GLY A 165 9.23 5.02 19.94
CA GLY A 165 8.99 5.66 21.24
C GLY A 165 8.25 7.00 21.18
N ARG A 166 7.83 7.48 19.99
CA ARG A 166 7.02 8.69 19.85
C ARG A 166 5.56 8.39 20.16
N MET A 167 4.95 9.19 21.01
CA MET A 167 3.53 9.15 21.33
C MET A 167 2.80 10.34 20.69
N VAL A 168 1.65 10.05 20.08
CA VAL A 168 0.63 11.02 19.69
C VAL A 168 -0.52 10.88 20.66
N LEU A 169 -0.77 11.91 21.45
CA LEU A 169 -1.85 11.97 22.42
C LEU A 169 -2.89 12.96 21.93
N PHE A 170 -4.17 12.58 21.95
CA PHE A 170 -5.24 13.48 21.54
C PHE A 170 -6.56 13.22 22.28
N HIS A 171 -7.32 14.29 22.48
CA HIS A 171 -8.67 14.24 23.03
C HIS A 171 -9.67 13.83 21.97
N ASN A 172 -10.60 12.97 22.34
CA ASN A 172 -11.54 12.34 21.41
C ASN A 172 -12.90 13.05 21.37
N THR A 173 -13.29 13.76 22.44
CA THR A 173 -14.65 14.28 22.64
C THR A 173 -14.67 15.78 22.88
N THR A 174 -15.82 16.37 22.69
CA THR A 174 -16.19 17.68 23.24
C THR A 174 -16.47 17.59 24.74
N GLU A 175 -16.69 18.73 25.40
CA GLU A 175 -16.98 18.77 26.85
C GLU A 175 -18.22 17.97 27.25
N ASP A 176 -19.23 17.89 26.38
CA ASP A 176 -20.47 17.14 26.62
C ASP A 176 -20.34 15.62 26.49
N ILE A 177 -19.18 15.15 26.02
CA ILE A 177 -18.82 13.73 25.83
C ILE A 177 -19.85 12.86 25.07
N SER A 178 -20.92 13.44 24.52
CA SER A 178 -21.99 12.70 23.84
C SER A 178 -21.54 12.10 22.50
N GLY A 179 -20.46 12.65 21.93
CA GLY A 179 -19.93 12.22 20.64
C GLY A 179 -18.48 12.60 20.42
N PRO A 180 -17.96 12.26 19.24
CA PRO A 180 -16.61 12.63 18.86
C PRO A 180 -16.47 14.14 18.63
N HIS A 181 -15.34 14.71 19.05
CA HIS A 181 -14.98 16.06 18.66
C HIS A 181 -14.80 16.13 17.14
N PRO A 182 -15.43 17.06 16.41
CA PRO A 182 -15.40 17.07 14.94
C PRO A 182 -13.99 17.16 14.34
N LEU A 183 -13.05 17.80 15.05
CA LEU A 183 -11.65 17.95 14.61
C LEU A 183 -10.75 16.81 15.08
N SER A 184 -11.22 15.86 15.91
CA SER A 184 -10.47 14.66 16.29
C SER A 184 -10.45 13.58 15.21
N LEU A 185 -11.08 13.84 14.05
CA LEU A 185 -11.02 12.95 12.89
C LEU A 185 -9.55 12.73 12.50
N HIS A 186 -9.11 11.47 12.52
CA HIS A 186 -7.72 11.13 12.22
C HIS A 186 -7.62 9.87 11.36
N ALA A 187 -6.44 9.66 10.77
CA ALA A 187 -6.15 8.53 9.89
C ALA A 187 -4.74 7.99 10.16
N GLY A 188 -4.60 6.67 10.05
CA GLY A 188 -3.29 6.05 9.83
C GLY A 188 -3.00 6.06 8.34
N MET A 189 -2.08 6.93 7.93
CA MET A 189 -1.69 7.08 6.52
C MET A 189 -1.16 5.75 5.96
N PRO A 190 -1.33 5.49 4.66
CA PRO A 190 -0.78 4.32 4.03
C PRO A 190 0.72 4.18 4.32
N VAL A 191 1.15 2.96 4.62
CA VAL A 191 2.57 2.63 4.66
C VAL A 191 3.04 2.51 3.22
N GLU A 192 3.90 3.44 2.79
CA GLU A 192 4.41 3.48 1.42
C GLU A 192 5.61 2.54 1.25
N SER A 193 6.46 2.43 2.29
CA SER A 193 7.63 1.53 2.33
C SER A 193 7.91 1.10 3.75
N GLY A 194 8.41 -0.13 3.91
CA GLY A 194 8.65 -0.76 5.20
C GLY A 194 7.36 -1.26 5.84
N GLU A 195 7.34 -1.29 7.15
CA GLU A 195 6.18 -1.67 7.96
C GLU A 195 6.00 -0.71 9.13
N LYS A 196 4.78 -0.58 9.61
CA LYS A 196 4.45 0.23 10.78
C LYS A 196 4.01 -0.67 11.90
N TRP A 197 4.71 -0.58 13.02
CA TRP A 197 4.30 -1.11 14.30
C TRP A 197 3.99 0.05 15.24
N ALA A 198 2.87 -0.02 15.90
CA ALA A 198 2.45 0.94 16.92
C ALA A 198 1.49 0.27 17.88
N PHE A 199 1.12 0.94 18.94
CA PHE A 199 -0.01 0.52 19.76
C PHE A 199 -0.88 1.71 20.13
N ASN A 200 -2.16 1.43 20.40
CA ASN A 200 -3.13 2.37 20.95
C ASN A 200 -3.43 2.01 22.38
N LEU A 201 -3.50 3.02 23.25
CA LEU A 201 -4.19 2.99 24.55
C LEU A 201 -5.35 3.97 24.49
N TRP A 202 -6.56 3.48 24.72
CA TRP A 202 -7.75 4.32 24.85
C TRP A 202 -8.12 4.45 26.31
N PHE A 203 -8.13 5.66 26.85
CA PHE A 203 -8.57 5.96 28.20
C PHE A 203 -10.06 6.26 28.22
N ARG A 204 -10.79 5.49 29.02
CA ARG A 204 -12.24 5.53 29.15
C ARG A 204 -12.65 6.47 30.31
N LEU A 205 -13.93 6.83 30.29
CA LEU A 205 -14.52 7.65 31.36
C LEU A 205 -14.47 6.96 32.73
N HIS A 206 -14.68 5.64 32.74
CA HIS A 206 -14.71 4.82 33.95
C HIS A 206 -13.72 3.66 33.88
N ASP A 207 -13.47 3.07 35.04
CA ASP A 207 -12.65 1.88 35.22
C ASP A 207 -13.14 0.69 34.34
N ILE A 208 -12.20 -0.02 33.72
CA ILE A 208 -12.42 -1.22 32.91
C ILE A 208 -11.70 -2.40 33.56
N ARG A 209 -12.20 -2.87 34.68
CA ARG A 209 -11.55 -3.91 35.51
C ARG A 209 -11.27 -5.22 34.81
N GLU A 210 -12.00 -5.54 33.74
CA GLU A 210 -11.79 -6.78 32.96
C GLU A 210 -10.50 -6.79 32.14
N SER A 211 -9.89 -5.64 31.90
CA SER A 211 -8.65 -5.55 31.11
C SER A 211 -7.38 -5.77 31.94
N TYR A 212 -7.50 -5.80 33.26
CA TYR A 212 -6.35 -5.81 34.16
C TYR A 212 -6.69 -6.35 35.54
N ASP A 213 -5.99 -7.40 35.98
CA ASP A 213 -6.09 -7.95 37.36
C ASP A 213 -4.82 -7.60 38.12
N ALA A 214 -4.88 -6.51 38.90
CA ALA A 214 -3.76 -6.04 39.72
C ALA A 214 -3.32 -7.02 40.82
N SER A 215 -4.10 -8.05 41.13
CA SER A 215 -3.77 -9.04 42.15
C SER A 215 -2.88 -10.18 41.66
N LYS A 216 -2.76 -10.36 40.34
CA LYS A 216 -1.91 -11.39 39.75
C LYS A 216 -0.43 -11.07 39.91
N PRO A 217 0.40 -12.03 40.38
CA PRO A 217 1.84 -11.88 40.27
C PRO A 217 2.26 -11.85 38.79
N LEU A 218 2.99 -10.81 38.44
CA LEU A 218 3.43 -10.63 37.05
C LEU A 218 4.68 -11.48 36.74
N PRO A 219 4.76 -12.08 35.56
CA PRO A 219 6.01 -12.64 35.09
C PRO A 219 7.08 -11.55 35.01
N ARG A 220 8.27 -11.86 35.55
CA ARG A 220 9.44 -10.98 35.42
C ARG A 220 10.12 -11.20 34.10
N VAL A 221 10.41 -10.12 33.41
CA VAL A 221 11.08 -10.13 32.07
C VAL A 221 12.34 -9.28 32.15
N SER A 222 13.48 -9.90 31.87
CA SER A 222 14.73 -9.17 31.73
C SER A 222 14.88 -8.74 30.25
N LEU A 223 14.83 -7.45 30.00
CA LEU A 223 15.12 -6.89 28.68
C LEU A 223 16.64 -6.92 28.48
N SER A 224 17.13 -7.73 27.55
CA SER A 224 18.55 -7.80 27.20
C SER A 224 18.82 -7.08 25.87
N ASP A 225 20.03 -6.56 25.69
CA ASP A 225 20.46 -5.88 24.46
C ASP A 225 20.47 -6.81 23.23
N ASP A 226 20.38 -8.13 23.43
CA ASP A 226 20.32 -9.12 22.34
C ASP A 226 19.05 -9.00 21.47
N VAL A 227 18.02 -8.27 21.93
CA VAL A 227 16.82 -7.97 21.14
C VAL A 227 17.14 -7.03 19.96
N HIS A 228 18.30 -6.36 19.95
CA HIS A 228 18.74 -5.51 18.84
C HIS A 228 19.09 -6.25 17.55
N ALA A 229 19.26 -7.56 17.58
CA ALA A 229 19.64 -8.36 16.41
C ALA A 229 18.50 -8.54 15.39
N VAL A 230 17.26 -8.19 15.73
CA VAL A 230 16.07 -8.47 14.90
C VAL A 230 15.42 -7.22 14.29
N SER A 231 15.65 -6.06 14.86
CA SER A 231 15.16 -4.80 14.28
C SER A 231 16.33 -3.99 13.72
N GLY A 232 16.35 -3.78 12.41
CA GLY A 232 17.37 -2.98 11.70
C GLY A 232 17.36 -1.50 12.10
N VAL A 233 17.59 -1.22 13.39
CA VAL A 233 17.81 0.13 13.91
C VAL A 233 19.31 0.34 14.04
N VAL A 234 19.89 1.04 13.07
CA VAL A 234 21.23 1.59 13.17
C VAL A 234 21.15 2.83 14.07
N PRO A 235 21.84 2.91 15.21
CA PRO A 235 21.93 4.14 15.99
C PRO A 235 22.79 5.18 15.24
N GLU A 236 22.36 6.42 15.27
CA GLU A 236 23.11 7.57 14.78
C GLU A 236 24.40 7.72 15.61
N PRO A 237 25.59 7.92 14.97
CA PRO A 237 26.84 7.89 15.70
C PRO A 237 27.01 9.15 16.55
N ALA A 238 27.17 8.96 17.86
CA ALA A 238 27.76 9.97 18.73
C ALA A 238 29.26 10.06 18.45
N VAL A 239 29.74 11.26 18.22
CA VAL A 239 31.17 11.57 18.01
C VAL A 239 31.92 11.31 19.33
N ALA A 240 32.77 10.30 19.36
CA ALA A 240 33.85 10.17 20.34
C ALA A 240 34.99 9.32 19.76
N GLU A 241 36.20 9.76 20.05
CA GLU A 241 37.46 9.40 19.48
C GLU A 241 37.89 7.91 19.65
N THR A 242 38.66 7.46 18.66
CA THR A 242 39.23 6.13 18.40
C THR A 242 40.14 5.61 19.52
N PRO A 243 40.26 4.28 19.69
CA PRO A 243 41.49 3.65 19.26
C PRO A 243 41.30 2.44 18.32
N ALA A 244 42.24 2.33 17.38
CA ALA A 244 42.29 1.37 16.32
C ALA A 244 42.38 -0.09 16.84
N ILE A 245 41.45 -0.95 16.35
CA ILE A 245 41.66 -2.41 16.33
C ILE A 245 41.65 -2.83 14.86
N ALA A 246 42.72 -3.56 14.50
CA ALA A 246 43.00 -3.98 13.14
C ALA A 246 41.86 -4.83 12.53
N PRO A 247 41.57 -4.67 11.23
CA PRO A 247 40.54 -5.44 10.58
C PRO A 247 41.04 -6.87 10.32
N LEU A 248 40.23 -7.85 10.79
CA LEU A 248 40.34 -9.21 10.30
C LEU A 248 40.07 -9.20 8.79
N SER A 249 41.14 -9.39 7.99
CA SER A 249 41.09 -9.50 6.56
C SER A 249 40.36 -10.79 6.17
N VAL A 250 39.05 -10.69 5.90
CA VAL A 250 38.39 -11.63 5.01
C VAL A 250 38.82 -11.23 3.60
N ALA A 251 39.69 -12.04 2.99
CA ALA A 251 40.10 -11.85 1.60
C ALA A 251 38.87 -11.76 0.71
N ASN A 252 38.55 -10.55 0.27
CA ASN A 252 37.57 -10.32 -0.78
C ASN A 252 38.14 -10.88 -2.08
N ASP A 253 37.58 -11.99 -2.54
CA ASP A 253 37.81 -12.47 -3.90
C ASP A 253 37.18 -11.45 -4.86
N PRO A 254 37.97 -10.66 -5.62
CA PRO A 254 37.45 -9.63 -6.51
C PRO A 254 36.66 -10.20 -7.69
N THR A 255 36.60 -11.52 -7.86
CA THR A 255 35.87 -12.19 -8.94
C THR A 255 34.44 -12.55 -8.58
N LYS A 256 34.01 -12.42 -7.31
CA LYS A 256 32.63 -12.67 -6.87
C LYS A 256 31.87 -11.35 -6.69
N GLN A 257 31.42 -10.79 -7.78
CA GLN A 257 30.49 -9.66 -7.73
C GLN A 257 29.18 -10.12 -7.07
N ARG A 258 28.69 -9.36 -6.10
CA ARG A 258 27.45 -9.68 -5.38
C ARG A 258 26.27 -9.01 -6.06
N LEU A 259 25.23 -9.81 -6.37
CA LEU A 259 23.94 -9.28 -6.79
C LEU A 259 23.35 -8.37 -5.70
N THR A 260 23.07 -7.13 -6.04
CA THR A 260 22.49 -6.13 -5.14
C THR A 260 21.26 -5.51 -5.80
N VAL A 261 20.11 -5.62 -5.15
CA VAL A 261 18.89 -4.94 -5.60
C VAL A 261 18.45 -3.98 -4.50
N VAL A 262 18.29 -2.72 -4.87
CA VAL A 262 17.72 -1.66 -4.03
C VAL A 262 16.37 -1.27 -4.62
N ALA A 263 15.30 -1.36 -3.84
CA ALA A 263 13.97 -1.07 -4.34
C ALA A 263 13.10 -0.44 -3.25
N ASN A 264 12.37 0.64 -3.59
CA ASN A 264 11.31 1.20 -2.74
C ASN A 264 9.91 0.72 -3.17
N ARG A 265 9.83 -0.04 -4.25
CA ARG A 265 8.61 -0.71 -4.72
C ARG A 265 8.88 -2.20 -4.90
N ALA A 266 7.91 -3.04 -4.54
CA ALA A 266 7.99 -4.50 -4.70
C ALA A 266 9.27 -5.15 -4.11
N ASN A 267 9.87 -4.55 -3.07
CA ASN A 267 11.15 -5.00 -2.51
C ASN A 267 11.14 -6.48 -2.13
N VAL A 268 10.08 -6.97 -1.49
CA VAL A 268 9.95 -8.39 -1.10
C VAL A 268 10.06 -9.32 -2.31
N LEU A 269 9.43 -8.96 -3.44
CA LEU A 269 9.47 -9.75 -4.66
C LEU A 269 10.88 -9.76 -5.29
N TRP A 270 11.53 -8.59 -5.33
CA TRP A 270 12.93 -8.48 -5.78
C TRP A 270 13.86 -9.34 -4.93
N GLN A 271 13.74 -9.31 -3.60
CA GLN A 271 14.57 -10.13 -2.70
C GLN A 271 14.28 -11.64 -2.87
N ARG A 272 13.02 -12.02 -3.11
CA ARG A 272 12.67 -13.42 -3.43
C ARG A 272 13.31 -13.85 -4.75
N ALA A 273 13.22 -13.02 -5.79
CA ALA A 273 13.85 -13.30 -7.09
C ALA A 273 15.38 -13.47 -6.95
N VAL A 274 16.05 -12.57 -6.22
CA VAL A 274 17.48 -12.68 -5.89
C VAL A 274 17.81 -14.00 -5.20
N LYS A 275 17.02 -14.39 -4.19
CA LYS A 275 17.21 -15.64 -3.45
C LYS A 275 17.06 -16.86 -4.37
N THR A 276 16.05 -16.86 -5.22
CA THR A 276 15.79 -17.96 -6.15
C THR A 276 16.90 -18.08 -7.20
N LEU A 277 17.36 -16.96 -7.77
CA LEU A 277 18.48 -16.95 -8.70
C LEU A 277 19.75 -17.52 -8.07
N LYS A 278 20.13 -17.06 -6.88
CA LYS A 278 21.32 -17.56 -6.17
C LYS A 278 21.25 -19.05 -5.86
N ALA A 279 20.06 -19.60 -5.65
CA ALA A 279 19.88 -21.02 -5.40
C ALA A 279 19.95 -21.88 -6.66
N ARG A 280 19.58 -21.32 -7.84
CA ARG A 280 19.45 -22.06 -9.09
C ARG A 280 20.63 -21.93 -10.04
N ASP A 281 21.41 -20.87 -9.92
CA ASP A 281 22.46 -20.53 -10.89
C ASP A 281 23.75 -20.06 -10.20
N ASN A 282 24.69 -20.98 -10.03
CA ASN A 282 26.00 -20.68 -9.43
C ASN A 282 26.90 -19.82 -10.33
N THR A 283 26.54 -19.64 -11.60
CA THR A 283 27.32 -18.83 -12.57
C THR A 283 26.89 -17.37 -12.58
N PHE A 284 25.87 -17.02 -11.82
CA PHE A 284 25.36 -15.67 -11.75
C PHE A 284 26.36 -14.75 -11.03
N THR A 285 27.07 -13.92 -11.81
CA THR A 285 28.14 -13.05 -11.31
C THR A 285 27.65 -11.76 -10.65
N GLY A 286 26.35 -11.47 -10.76
CA GLY A 286 25.72 -10.35 -10.08
C GLY A 286 25.48 -9.12 -10.95
N VAL A 287 24.50 -8.34 -10.54
CA VAL A 287 24.12 -7.06 -11.13
C VAL A 287 23.70 -6.14 -10.00
N HIS A 288 23.91 -4.84 -10.16
CA HIS A 288 23.28 -3.83 -9.30
C HIS A 288 22.03 -3.30 -10.01
N ALA A 289 20.86 -3.45 -9.39
CA ALA A 289 19.61 -2.92 -9.91
C ALA A 289 18.95 -2.02 -8.86
N CYS A 290 18.64 -0.79 -9.24
CA CYS A 290 17.93 0.16 -8.40
C CYS A 290 16.52 0.38 -8.98
N TYR A 291 15.50 -0.27 -8.39
CA TYR A 291 14.08 -0.08 -8.75
C TYR A 291 13.45 0.93 -7.82
N TRP A 292 13.40 2.18 -8.26
CA TRP A 292 13.09 3.31 -7.40
C TRP A 292 12.04 4.23 -7.99
N ASP A 293 10.89 4.35 -7.31
CA ASP A 293 9.91 5.37 -7.60
C ASP A 293 10.27 6.66 -6.85
N SER A 294 10.69 7.69 -7.58
CA SER A 294 11.06 8.99 -7.03
C SER A 294 9.84 9.85 -6.62
N TYR A 295 8.73 9.22 -6.23
CA TYR A 295 7.55 9.92 -5.73
C TYR A 295 7.90 10.80 -4.52
N GLY A 296 7.45 12.06 -4.56
CA GLY A 296 7.77 13.05 -3.52
C GLY A 296 9.20 13.60 -3.58
N ASN A 297 9.82 13.62 -4.76
CA ASN A 297 11.17 14.15 -5.00
C ASN A 297 12.28 13.45 -4.19
N LYS A 298 12.07 12.20 -3.82
CA LYS A 298 13.12 11.39 -3.19
C LYS A 298 14.17 11.03 -4.24
N PRO A 299 15.46 11.41 -4.06
CA PRO A 299 16.49 11.05 -5.02
C PRO A 299 16.65 9.53 -5.08
N GLN A 300 16.92 9.04 -6.27
CA GLN A 300 17.30 7.65 -6.46
C GLN A 300 18.66 7.41 -5.79
N PRO A 301 18.85 6.33 -5.03
CA PRO A 301 20.15 5.98 -4.45
C PRO A 301 21.24 5.82 -5.52
N ASP A 302 22.44 6.28 -5.21
CA ASP A 302 23.60 6.11 -6.06
C ASP A 302 24.06 4.64 -6.10
N THR A 303 24.73 4.27 -7.19
CA THR A 303 25.41 2.99 -7.27
C THR A 303 26.54 2.97 -6.22
N PRO A 304 26.64 1.90 -5.40
CA PRO A 304 27.69 1.81 -4.39
C PRO A 304 29.09 2.00 -4.98
N ALA A 305 29.93 2.85 -4.37
CA ALA A 305 31.25 3.19 -4.88
C ALA A 305 32.20 1.99 -5.12
N HIS A 306 32.00 0.89 -4.40
CA HIS A 306 32.77 -0.36 -4.54
C HIS A 306 32.23 -1.29 -5.64
N TRP A 307 31.15 -0.90 -6.34
CA TRP A 307 30.54 -1.71 -7.39
C TRP A 307 31.22 -1.45 -8.73
N SER A 308 31.71 -2.49 -9.36
CA SER A 308 32.42 -2.44 -10.66
C SER A 308 31.69 -3.18 -11.79
N GLY A 309 30.55 -3.83 -11.47
CA GLY A 309 29.75 -4.60 -12.43
C GLY A 309 28.66 -3.80 -13.13
N PRO A 310 27.82 -4.47 -13.93
CA PRO A 310 26.66 -3.83 -14.56
C PRO A 310 25.74 -3.19 -13.54
N SER A 311 25.34 -1.95 -13.79
CA SER A 311 24.44 -1.19 -12.91
C SER A 311 23.26 -0.63 -13.72
N PHE A 312 22.05 -0.84 -13.19
CA PHE A 312 20.81 -0.38 -13.78
C PHE A 312 20.01 0.44 -12.78
N ARG A 313 19.45 1.54 -13.23
CA ARG A 313 18.55 2.39 -12.44
C ARG A 313 17.17 2.48 -13.12
N THR A 314 16.14 2.77 -12.36
CA THR A 314 14.82 3.00 -12.95
C THR A 314 14.83 4.23 -13.87
N ALA A 315 14.13 4.17 -14.99
CA ALA A 315 13.89 5.29 -15.87
C ALA A 315 13.19 6.44 -15.12
N GLY A 316 13.49 7.68 -15.52
CA GLY A 316 13.01 8.88 -14.87
C GLY A 316 11.53 9.12 -15.06
N ARG A 317 11.00 10.05 -14.28
CA ARG A 317 9.58 10.40 -14.35
C ARG A 317 9.21 11.15 -15.62
N GLU A 318 10.16 11.83 -16.26
CA GLU A 318 9.90 12.59 -17.49
C GLU A 318 9.45 11.68 -18.61
N SER A 319 10.08 10.51 -18.76
CA SER A 319 9.67 9.51 -19.76
C SER A 319 8.47 8.65 -19.32
N LEU A 320 8.32 8.40 -18.01
CA LEU A 320 7.29 7.49 -17.47
C LEU A 320 5.93 8.17 -17.22
N ASN A 321 5.91 9.42 -16.71
CA ASN A 321 4.66 10.10 -16.34
C ASN A 321 3.64 10.23 -17.49
N PRO A 322 4.06 10.54 -18.74
CA PRO A 322 3.12 10.61 -19.86
C PRO A 322 2.35 9.30 -20.08
N LEU A 323 2.96 8.15 -19.80
CA LEU A 323 2.34 6.84 -19.93
C LEU A 323 1.30 6.55 -18.84
N SER A 324 1.39 7.23 -17.70
CA SER A 324 0.42 7.10 -16.60
C SER A 324 -0.86 7.89 -16.83
N ASP A 325 -0.84 8.90 -17.71
CA ASP A 325 -1.99 9.73 -18.08
C ASP A 325 -2.75 9.08 -19.24
N VAL A 326 -3.95 8.60 -18.94
CA VAL A 326 -4.80 7.92 -19.95
C VAL A 326 -5.12 8.83 -21.13
N GLY A 327 -5.34 10.14 -20.92
CA GLY A 327 -5.62 11.09 -21.99
C GLY A 327 -4.43 11.26 -22.93
N THR A 328 -3.22 11.39 -22.36
CA THR A 328 -1.98 11.45 -23.14
C THR A 328 -1.75 10.18 -23.95
N VAL A 329 -1.96 9.00 -23.34
CA VAL A 329 -1.83 7.71 -24.06
C VAL A 329 -2.83 7.62 -25.22
N VAL A 330 -4.10 7.99 -24.99
CA VAL A 330 -5.14 7.98 -26.05
C VAL A 330 -4.80 8.95 -27.17
N SER A 331 -4.34 10.17 -26.87
CA SER A 331 -3.92 11.15 -27.86
C SER A 331 -2.77 10.62 -28.70
N ARG A 332 -1.68 10.16 -28.07
CA ARG A 332 -0.51 9.60 -28.77
C ARG A 332 -0.87 8.39 -29.66
N LEU A 333 -1.74 7.49 -29.19
CA LEU A 333 -2.23 6.37 -30.00
C LEU A 333 -3.07 6.84 -31.18
N THR A 334 -3.84 7.91 -31.02
CA THR A 334 -4.63 8.50 -32.13
C THR A 334 -3.72 9.10 -33.19
N ASP A 335 -2.69 9.85 -32.76
CA ASP A 335 -1.69 10.45 -33.67
C ASP A 335 -0.91 9.39 -34.45
N LEU A 336 -0.70 8.21 -33.84
CA LEU A 336 -0.07 7.04 -34.48
C LEU A 336 -1.03 6.20 -35.34
N GLY A 337 -2.32 6.58 -35.46
CA GLY A 337 -3.33 5.79 -36.18
C GLY A 337 -3.78 4.52 -35.43
N LEU A 338 -3.47 4.40 -34.14
CA LEU A 338 -3.70 3.22 -33.31
C LEU A 338 -4.84 3.39 -32.29
N SER A 339 -5.77 4.31 -32.57
CA SER A 339 -6.92 4.59 -31.68
C SER A 339 -7.82 3.37 -31.45
N HIS A 340 -7.74 2.35 -32.30
CA HIS A 340 -8.46 1.09 -32.13
C HIS A 340 -7.97 0.24 -30.96
N LEU A 341 -6.77 0.51 -30.42
CA LEU A 341 -6.20 -0.21 -29.27
C LEU A 341 -6.82 0.18 -27.92
N VAL A 342 -7.53 1.30 -27.88
CA VAL A 342 -8.19 1.80 -26.67
C VAL A 342 -9.70 1.85 -26.86
N PRO A 343 -10.51 1.73 -25.80
CA PRO A 343 -11.93 2.05 -25.89
C PRO A 343 -12.12 3.51 -26.29
N ARG A 344 -13.19 3.82 -27.06
CA ARG A 344 -13.47 5.19 -27.48
C ARG A 344 -13.51 6.13 -26.29
N THR A 345 -12.65 7.14 -26.31
CA THR A 345 -12.39 8.05 -25.18
C THR A 345 -12.55 9.50 -25.64
N PHE A 346 -13.16 10.33 -24.80
CA PHE A 346 -13.48 11.73 -25.10
C PHE A 346 -13.13 12.62 -23.92
N GLU A 347 -12.69 13.84 -24.20
CA GLU A 347 -12.44 14.88 -23.19
C GLU A 347 -13.66 15.76 -22.93
N ARG A 348 -14.67 15.70 -23.80
CA ARG A 348 -15.92 16.48 -23.67
C ARG A 348 -17.13 15.60 -23.95
N ILE A 349 -18.18 15.77 -23.16
CA ILE A 349 -19.43 15.02 -23.32
C ILE A 349 -20.08 15.28 -24.68
N GLN A 350 -19.97 16.51 -25.18
CA GLN A 350 -20.56 16.91 -26.45
C GLN A 350 -19.98 16.09 -27.63
N ASP A 351 -18.70 15.81 -27.62
CA ASP A 351 -18.04 15.01 -28.68
C ASP A 351 -18.50 13.55 -28.62
N ALA A 352 -18.70 13.01 -27.43
CA ALA A 352 -19.24 11.66 -27.25
C ALA A 352 -20.69 11.59 -27.75
N VAL A 353 -21.53 12.56 -27.40
CA VAL A 353 -22.93 12.65 -27.82
C VAL A 353 -23.04 12.83 -29.36
N ALA A 354 -22.12 13.56 -29.97
CA ALA A 354 -22.05 13.75 -31.43
C ALA A 354 -21.84 12.44 -32.21
N THR A 355 -21.32 11.39 -31.55
CA THR A 355 -21.18 10.05 -32.17
C THR A 355 -22.52 9.30 -32.31
N ASN A 356 -23.61 9.88 -31.85
CA ASN A 356 -24.96 9.30 -31.85
C ASN A 356 -25.03 7.90 -31.18
N PRO A 357 -24.59 7.77 -29.92
CA PRO A 357 -24.56 6.49 -29.21
C PRO A 357 -26.01 5.99 -28.96
N LYS A 358 -26.18 4.68 -28.81
CA LYS A 358 -27.46 4.10 -28.40
C LYS A 358 -27.82 4.50 -26.98
N ALA A 359 -29.11 4.53 -26.66
CA ALA A 359 -29.59 4.96 -25.34
C ALA A 359 -29.06 4.09 -24.17
N ASP A 360 -28.84 2.81 -24.41
CA ASP A 360 -28.36 1.81 -23.48
C ASP A 360 -26.83 1.63 -23.48
N ASP A 361 -26.09 2.33 -24.35
CA ASP A 361 -24.62 2.35 -24.29
C ASP A 361 -24.17 2.90 -22.94
N LEU A 362 -23.15 2.27 -22.35
CA LEU A 362 -22.59 2.67 -21.06
C LEU A 362 -21.30 3.45 -21.23
N TRP A 363 -21.07 4.38 -20.32
CA TRP A 363 -19.93 5.28 -20.31
C TRP A 363 -19.29 5.32 -18.93
N PHE A 364 -17.96 5.27 -18.91
CA PHE A 364 -17.17 5.46 -17.71
C PHE A 364 -16.66 6.90 -17.63
N ILE A 365 -17.04 7.62 -16.58
CA ILE A 365 -16.40 8.88 -16.20
C ILE A 365 -15.24 8.48 -15.29
N ARG A 366 -14.01 8.63 -15.76
CA ARG A 366 -12.83 8.13 -15.06
C ARG A 366 -11.73 9.18 -14.96
N PRO A 367 -10.94 9.20 -13.86
CA PRO A 367 -9.81 10.11 -13.75
C PRO A 367 -8.71 9.75 -14.77
N ARG A 368 -8.05 10.77 -15.33
CA ARG A 368 -6.90 10.62 -16.24
C ARG A 368 -5.72 9.93 -15.54
N LEU A 369 -5.42 10.36 -14.31
CA LEU A 369 -4.33 9.83 -13.50
C LEU A 369 -4.85 8.90 -12.40
N ARG A 370 -4.01 7.95 -11.98
CA ARG A 370 -4.28 7.12 -10.80
C ARG A 370 -4.02 7.93 -9.52
N GLY A 371 -4.78 7.65 -8.46
CA GLY A 371 -4.61 8.30 -7.15
C GLY A 371 -5.45 9.57 -6.94
N VAL A 372 -6.22 9.99 -7.94
CA VAL A 372 -7.25 11.01 -7.76
C VAL A 372 -8.37 10.40 -6.89
N LYS A 373 -8.79 11.14 -5.85
CA LYS A 373 -9.81 10.68 -4.86
C LYS A 373 -11.19 10.38 -5.45
N GLU A 374 -11.43 10.85 -6.67
CA GLU A 374 -12.72 10.70 -7.33
C GLU A 374 -12.85 9.32 -7.96
N LYS A 375 -13.98 8.69 -7.68
CA LYS A 375 -14.29 7.34 -8.17
C LYS A 375 -14.68 7.39 -9.64
N THR A 376 -14.30 6.35 -10.39
CA THR A 376 -14.89 6.09 -11.71
C THR A 376 -16.40 5.86 -11.55
N LEU A 377 -17.20 6.52 -12.36
CA LEU A 377 -18.66 6.34 -12.42
C LEU A 377 -19.02 5.62 -13.72
N CYS A 378 -20.09 4.82 -13.70
CA CYS A 378 -20.68 4.21 -14.89
C CYS A 378 -22.08 4.82 -15.10
N VAL A 379 -22.33 5.35 -16.29
CA VAL A 379 -23.59 6.03 -16.61
C VAL A 379 -24.10 5.60 -17.99
N PRO A 380 -25.41 5.42 -18.20
CA PRO A 380 -25.99 5.17 -19.52
C PRO A 380 -26.05 6.45 -20.35
N THR A 381 -26.09 6.31 -21.67
CA THR A 381 -26.24 7.44 -22.62
C THR A 381 -27.45 8.31 -22.30
N ALA A 382 -28.55 7.72 -21.82
CA ALA A 382 -29.79 8.43 -21.53
C ALA A 382 -29.61 9.62 -20.58
N ILE A 383 -28.68 9.51 -19.63
CA ILE A 383 -28.39 10.59 -18.66
C ILE A 383 -27.11 11.36 -18.96
N LEU A 384 -26.37 10.99 -20.02
CA LEU A 384 -25.06 11.55 -20.30
C LEU A 384 -25.08 13.09 -20.49
N ARG A 385 -26.15 13.63 -21.06
CA ARG A 385 -26.31 15.08 -21.27
C ARG A 385 -26.53 15.87 -19.97
N SER A 386 -27.02 15.22 -18.92
CA SER A 386 -27.26 15.83 -17.61
C SER A 386 -26.07 15.71 -16.64
N VAL A 387 -25.02 14.98 -17.06
CA VAL A 387 -23.83 14.78 -16.24
C VAL A 387 -22.80 15.86 -16.57
N THR A 388 -22.09 16.32 -15.54
CA THR A 388 -20.92 17.19 -15.71
C THR A 388 -19.65 16.34 -15.63
N LEU A 389 -18.76 16.50 -16.62
CA LEU A 389 -17.44 15.85 -16.60
C LEU A 389 -16.51 16.64 -15.67
N PRO A 390 -16.06 16.06 -14.54
CA PRO A 390 -15.17 16.76 -13.62
C PRO A 390 -13.83 17.08 -14.27
N ALA A 391 -13.16 18.14 -13.80
CA ALA A 391 -11.81 18.48 -14.26
C ALA A 391 -10.86 17.29 -14.04
N GLY A 392 -9.99 17.02 -15.00
CA GLY A 392 -9.06 15.88 -14.94
C GLY A 392 -9.69 14.51 -15.16
N HIS A 393 -10.94 14.44 -15.63
CA HIS A 393 -11.63 13.20 -16.01
C HIS A 393 -11.78 13.06 -17.51
N LEU A 394 -11.97 11.83 -17.94
CA LEU A 394 -12.26 11.42 -19.29
C LEU A 394 -13.57 10.65 -19.33
N LEU A 395 -14.25 10.75 -20.45
CA LEU A 395 -15.41 9.92 -20.75
C LEU A 395 -14.98 8.78 -21.68
N GLN A 396 -15.17 7.54 -21.26
CA GLN A 396 -14.78 6.37 -22.02
C GLN A 396 -15.99 5.46 -22.26
N ARG A 397 -16.24 5.10 -23.52
CA ARG A 397 -17.33 4.18 -23.85
C ARG A 397 -17.00 2.77 -23.37
N ALA A 398 -17.97 2.08 -22.79
CA ALA A 398 -17.81 0.69 -22.38
C ALA A 398 -17.64 -0.23 -23.60
N GLU A 399 -16.75 -1.20 -23.50
CA GLU A 399 -16.64 -2.29 -24.46
C GLU A 399 -17.68 -3.37 -24.15
N HIS A 400 -18.49 -3.73 -25.12
CA HIS A 400 -19.58 -4.69 -24.95
C HIS A 400 -19.24 -6.09 -25.50
N GLN A 401 -18.40 -6.16 -26.53
CA GLN A 401 -18.03 -7.42 -27.19
C GLN A 401 -16.82 -8.04 -26.49
N LEU A 402 -16.99 -8.39 -25.20
CA LEU A 402 -15.94 -8.97 -24.38
C LEU A 402 -16.03 -10.50 -24.31
N VAL A 403 -14.86 -11.13 -24.23
CA VAL A 403 -14.74 -12.53 -23.79
C VAL A 403 -14.94 -12.56 -22.28
N LEU A 404 -15.61 -13.61 -21.79
CA LEU A 404 -15.92 -13.79 -20.36
C LEU A 404 -15.34 -15.10 -19.86
N ILE A 405 -15.05 -15.17 -18.56
CA ILE A 405 -14.75 -16.41 -17.83
C ILE A 405 -15.91 -16.68 -16.88
N ASP A 406 -16.62 -17.82 -17.06
CA ASP A 406 -17.77 -18.20 -16.22
C ASP A 406 -18.82 -17.08 -16.10
N GLN A 407 -19.13 -16.40 -17.20
CA GLN A 407 -20.01 -15.21 -17.28
C GLN A 407 -19.50 -13.96 -16.54
N HIS A 408 -18.28 -13.96 -16.04
CA HIS A 408 -17.66 -12.80 -15.41
C HIS A 408 -16.73 -12.09 -16.39
N LYS A 409 -16.76 -10.77 -16.35
CA LYS A 409 -15.75 -9.92 -16.98
C LYS A 409 -14.41 -10.19 -16.34
N PHE A 410 -13.33 -10.06 -17.09
CA PHE A 410 -11.98 -10.12 -16.55
C PHE A 410 -11.09 -9.06 -17.19
N THR A 411 -10.13 -8.60 -16.41
CA THR A 411 -9.07 -7.69 -16.84
C THR A 411 -7.77 -8.49 -16.88
N ILE A 412 -6.99 -8.31 -17.95
CA ILE A 412 -5.70 -8.96 -18.11
C ILE A 412 -4.62 -7.92 -17.87
N ARG A 413 -3.69 -8.23 -16.99
CA ARG A 413 -2.47 -7.46 -16.77
C ARG A 413 -1.30 -8.14 -17.42
N ILE A 414 -0.75 -7.53 -18.46
CA ILE A 414 0.48 -7.95 -19.12
C ILE A 414 1.65 -7.11 -18.61
N TYR A 415 2.84 -7.68 -18.61
CA TYR A 415 4.04 -7.00 -18.13
C TYR A 415 5.03 -6.79 -19.27
N LEU A 416 5.57 -5.56 -19.33
CA LEU A 416 6.65 -5.18 -20.22
C LEU A 416 7.87 -4.77 -19.41
N ALA A 417 9.05 -5.04 -19.93
CA ALA A 417 10.30 -4.53 -19.38
C ALA A 417 11.11 -3.88 -20.50
N VAL A 418 11.62 -2.68 -20.25
CA VAL A 418 12.61 -2.04 -21.12
C VAL A 418 13.95 -2.13 -20.40
N ILE A 419 14.93 -2.79 -20.99
CA ILE A 419 16.27 -3.00 -20.43
C ILE A 419 17.30 -2.71 -21.52
N GLY A 420 18.09 -1.66 -21.33
CA GLY A 420 18.90 -1.13 -22.41
C GLY A 420 18.02 -0.67 -23.58
N GLU A 421 18.37 -1.02 -24.80
CA GLU A 421 17.63 -0.65 -26.04
C GLU A 421 16.51 -1.63 -26.40
N VAL A 422 16.21 -2.60 -25.53
CA VAL A 422 15.33 -3.70 -25.89
C VAL A 422 14.05 -3.68 -25.07
N LEU A 423 12.92 -3.70 -25.79
CA LEU A 423 11.61 -3.94 -25.19
C LEU A 423 11.35 -5.44 -25.11
N TYR A 424 10.99 -5.88 -23.93
CA TYR A 424 10.59 -7.26 -23.65
C TYR A 424 9.14 -7.30 -23.19
N ARG A 425 8.43 -8.33 -23.61
CA ARG A 425 7.16 -8.76 -23.00
C ARG A 425 7.40 -10.01 -22.16
N PHE A 426 6.88 -10.02 -20.95
CA PHE A 426 6.85 -11.22 -20.14
C PHE A 426 5.73 -12.14 -20.63
N GLN A 427 6.02 -13.42 -20.82
CA GLN A 427 5.07 -14.38 -21.39
C GLN A 427 3.85 -14.56 -20.50
N GLU A 428 4.07 -14.64 -19.18
CA GLU A 428 2.95 -14.83 -18.26
C GLU A 428 2.25 -13.49 -17.96
N SER A 429 0.97 -13.58 -17.67
CA SER A 429 0.10 -12.45 -17.34
C SER A 429 -0.77 -12.76 -16.13
N VAL A 430 -1.53 -11.79 -15.62
CA VAL A 430 -2.49 -11.99 -14.54
C VAL A 430 -3.89 -11.65 -15.03
N ALA A 431 -4.78 -12.61 -14.96
CA ALA A 431 -6.22 -12.40 -15.19
C ALA A 431 -6.93 -12.11 -13.86
N PHE A 432 -7.58 -10.95 -13.78
CA PHE A 432 -8.44 -10.53 -12.69
C PHE A 432 -9.88 -10.84 -13.08
N VAL A 433 -10.42 -11.97 -12.66
CA VAL A 433 -11.81 -12.34 -12.92
C VAL A 433 -12.69 -11.63 -11.91
N HIS A 434 -13.59 -10.78 -12.37
CA HIS A 434 -14.45 -9.95 -11.53
C HIS A 434 -15.35 -10.78 -10.62
N GLY A 435 -15.66 -10.25 -9.45
CA GLY A 435 -16.45 -10.95 -8.45
C GLY A 435 -17.93 -11.07 -8.81
N SER A 436 -18.47 -10.08 -9.51
CA SER A 436 -19.87 -10.03 -9.93
C SER A 436 -20.06 -10.50 -11.37
N PRO A 437 -21.15 -11.22 -11.71
CA PRO A 437 -21.48 -11.55 -13.08
C PRO A 437 -21.60 -10.30 -13.95
N TYR A 438 -21.11 -10.36 -15.19
CA TYR A 438 -21.14 -9.26 -16.11
C TYR A 438 -22.49 -9.12 -16.82
N SER A 439 -23.03 -7.91 -16.79
CA SER A 439 -24.20 -7.52 -17.59
C SER A 439 -23.85 -6.29 -18.45
N PRO A 440 -23.86 -6.41 -19.80
CA PRO A 440 -23.40 -5.35 -20.68
C PRO A 440 -24.21 -4.05 -20.59
N ASN A 441 -25.48 -4.12 -20.20
CA ASN A 441 -26.39 -2.97 -20.16
C ASN A 441 -26.71 -2.50 -18.73
N ASP A 442 -26.10 -3.13 -17.71
CA ASP A 442 -26.30 -2.73 -16.32
C ASP A 442 -25.31 -1.63 -15.95
N ALA A 443 -25.83 -0.44 -15.64
CA ALA A 443 -25.04 0.70 -15.20
C ALA A 443 -24.55 0.56 -13.75
N ASN A 444 -24.89 -0.53 -13.05
CA ASN A 444 -24.33 -0.81 -11.73
C ASN A 444 -22.81 -0.97 -11.85
N PHE A 445 -22.08 -0.12 -11.12
CA PHE A 445 -20.62 -0.10 -11.19
C PHE A 445 -20.00 -1.47 -10.85
N ALA A 446 -20.54 -2.21 -9.89
CA ALA A 446 -20.04 -3.53 -9.50
C ALA A 446 -20.11 -4.55 -10.65
N SER A 447 -21.22 -4.58 -11.41
CA SER A 447 -21.34 -5.50 -12.57
C SER A 447 -20.39 -5.14 -13.72
N GLN A 448 -19.88 -3.89 -13.75
CA GLN A 448 -18.97 -3.41 -14.80
C GLN A 448 -17.50 -3.46 -14.40
N THR A 449 -17.16 -3.25 -13.12
CA THR A 449 -15.78 -3.03 -12.67
C THR A 449 -15.44 -3.65 -11.30
N ASP A 450 -16.07 -4.75 -10.94
CA ASP A 450 -15.80 -5.43 -9.66
C ASP A 450 -14.46 -6.18 -9.69
N ASN A 451 -13.35 -5.43 -9.68
CA ASN A 451 -11.99 -5.96 -9.72
C ASN A 451 -11.03 -5.30 -8.70
N GLN A 452 -11.56 -4.51 -7.76
CA GLN A 452 -10.72 -3.73 -6.83
C GLN A 452 -10.55 -4.37 -5.46
N SER A 453 -11.51 -5.19 -5.03
CA SER A 453 -11.53 -5.82 -3.70
C SER A 453 -10.80 -7.17 -3.61
N TYR A 454 -10.00 -7.53 -4.62
CA TYR A 454 -9.30 -8.84 -4.67
C TYR A 454 -8.37 -9.13 -3.49
N ARG A 455 -8.00 -8.11 -2.71
CA ARG A 455 -7.18 -8.25 -1.49
C ARG A 455 -8.00 -8.54 -0.24
N GLU A 456 -9.31 -8.48 -0.33
CA GLU A 456 -10.19 -8.65 0.82
C GLU A 456 -10.45 -10.12 1.10
N THR A 457 -10.46 -10.48 2.38
CA THR A 457 -10.84 -11.82 2.80
C THR A 457 -12.30 -12.07 2.43
N GLY A 458 -12.56 -13.14 1.68
CA GLY A 458 -13.91 -13.45 1.17
C GLY A 458 -14.25 -12.73 -0.14
N SER A 459 -13.28 -12.05 -0.78
CA SER A 459 -13.47 -11.51 -2.13
C SER A 459 -13.85 -12.62 -3.10
N SER A 460 -14.88 -12.36 -3.91
CA SER A 460 -15.28 -13.24 -5.02
C SER A 460 -14.38 -13.08 -6.26
N ILE A 461 -13.47 -12.10 -6.26
CA ILE A 461 -12.51 -11.86 -7.34
C ILE A 461 -11.46 -12.95 -7.34
N ARG A 462 -11.30 -13.60 -8.49
CA ARG A 462 -10.29 -14.64 -8.70
C ARG A 462 -9.11 -14.08 -9.47
N LEU A 463 -7.90 -14.38 -8.99
CA LEU A 463 -6.66 -14.07 -9.68
C LEU A 463 -6.07 -15.36 -10.25
N LEU A 464 -5.83 -15.36 -11.55
CA LEU A 464 -5.30 -16.53 -12.26
C LEU A 464 -4.07 -16.11 -13.08
N PRO A 465 -3.01 -16.94 -13.17
CA PRO A 465 -2.05 -16.80 -14.25
C PRO A 465 -2.79 -16.88 -15.60
N GLY A 466 -2.38 -16.09 -16.57
CA GLY A 466 -3.02 -16.06 -17.89
C GLY A 466 -3.01 -17.43 -18.57
N SER A 467 -1.91 -18.17 -18.39
CA SER A 467 -1.74 -19.55 -18.88
C SER A 467 -2.73 -20.56 -18.28
N GLN A 468 -3.32 -20.27 -17.13
CA GLN A 468 -4.30 -21.13 -16.44
C GLN A 468 -5.75 -20.75 -16.78
N THR A 469 -5.97 -19.75 -17.63
CA THR A 469 -7.31 -19.37 -18.08
C THR A 469 -7.77 -20.23 -19.26
N PRO A 470 -9.09 -20.41 -19.47
CA PRO A 470 -9.61 -21.04 -20.68
C PRO A 470 -9.20 -20.34 -21.99
N GLN A 471 -8.78 -19.07 -21.90
CA GLN A 471 -8.40 -18.21 -23.03
C GLN A 471 -6.88 -18.04 -23.18
N ALA A 472 -6.08 -18.88 -22.52
CA ALA A 472 -4.62 -18.75 -22.45
C ALA A 472 -3.93 -18.45 -23.79
N ARG A 473 -4.28 -19.20 -24.85
CA ARG A 473 -3.71 -19.00 -26.18
C ARG A 473 -4.10 -17.65 -26.79
N ALA A 474 -5.37 -17.27 -26.69
CA ALA A 474 -5.84 -15.99 -27.22
C ALA A 474 -5.21 -14.81 -26.47
N ILE A 475 -5.03 -14.91 -25.14
CA ILE A 475 -4.35 -13.93 -24.32
C ILE A 475 -2.90 -13.78 -24.75
N GLU A 476 -2.19 -14.90 -24.95
CA GLU A 476 -0.78 -14.90 -25.35
C GLU A 476 -0.58 -14.22 -26.72
N GLU A 477 -1.35 -14.62 -27.73
CA GLU A 477 -1.29 -14.08 -29.09
C GLU A 477 -1.62 -12.58 -29.10
N ALA A 478 -2.72 -12.19 -28.44
CA ALA A 478 -3.16 -10.80 -28.36
C ALA A 478 -2.21 -9.91 -27.52
N SER A 479 -1.58 -10.46 -26.47
CA SER A 479 -0.60 -9.73 -25.66
C SER A 479 0.66 -9.41 -26.47
N HIS A 480 1.12 -10.33 -27.31
CA HIS A 480 2.26 -10.10 -28.18
C HIS A 480 1.94 -9.03 -29.24
N ALA A 481 0.77 -9.15 -29.88
CA ALA A 481 0.32 -8.17 -30.88
C ALA A 481 0.19 -6.76 -30.26
N LEU A 482 -0.42 -6.65 -29.08
CA LEU A 482 -0.55 -5.36 -28.39
C LEU A 482 0.83 -4.77 -28.02
N ALA A 483 1.73 -5.58 -27.47
CA ALA A 483 3.08 -5.11 -27.08
C ALA A 483 3.84 -4.54 -28.29
N THR A 484 3.76 -5.19 -29.46
CA THR A 484 4.34 -4.71 -30.71
C THR A 484 3.71 -3.38 -31.15
N GLN A 485 2.37 -3.29 -31.10
CA GLN A 485 1.66 -2.08 -31.56
C GLN A 485 1.86 -0.88 -30.64
N VAL A 486 2.00 -1.07 -29.33
CA VAL A 486 2.22 0.04 -28.38
C VAL A 486 3.69 0.46 -28.26
N ARG A 487 4.63 -0.27 -28.85
CA ARG A 487 6.06 0.05 -28.78
C ARG A 487 6.39 1.51 -29.10
N PRO A 488 5.78 2.15 -30.13
CA PRO A 488 6.06 3.57 -30.43
C PRO A 488 5.74 4.54 -29.30
N LEU A 489 4.83 4.18 -28.36
CA LEU A 489 4.59 4.97 -27.16
C LEU A 489 5.78 4.97 -26.19
N LEU A 490 6.67 3.96 -26.31
CA LEU A 490 7.76 3.71 -25.37
C LEU A 490 9.10 4.25 -25.85
N ASN A 491 9.16 4.93 -27.02
CA ASN A 491 10.40 5.45 -27.61
C ASN A 491 11.21 6.32 -26.64
N GLU A 492 10.55 7.19 -25.86
CA GLU A 492 11.21 8.04 -24.87
C GLU A 492 11.82 7.22 -23.73
N VAL A 493 11.12 6.15 -23.30
CA VAL A 493 11.59 5.23 -22.27
C VAL A 493 12.75 4.37 -22.81
N GLU A 494 12.63 3.84 -24.03
CA GLU A 494 13.69 3.08 -24.68
C GLU A 494 14.97 3.92 -24.82
N ALA A 495 14.83 5.17 -25.29
CA ALA A 495 15.96 6.10 -25.42
C ALA A 495 16.65 6.41 -24.07
N GLU A 496 15.91 6.54 -22.98
CA GLU A 496 16.50 6.73 -21.67
C GLU A 496 17.20 5.46 -21.17
N CYS A 497 16.63 4.29 -21.47
CA CYS A 497 17.17 3.01 -21.00
C CYS A 497 18.50 2.64 -21.66
N THR A 498 18.87 3.22 -22.81
CA THR A 498 20.21 3.03 -23.43
C THR A 498 21.38 3.37 -22.51
N ASN A 499 21.16 4.24 -21.51
CA ASN A 499 22.18 4.73 -20.59
C ASN A 499 22.17 3.98 -19.23
N GLY A 500 21.85 2.69 -19.22
CA GLY A 500 21.84 1.89 -17.99
C GLY A 500 20.60 2.14 -17.11
N ALA A 501 19.53 2.66 -17.70
CA ALA A 501 18.22 2.67 -17.05
C ALA A 501 17.41 1.44 -17.46
N PHE A 502 16.30 1.21 -16.74
CA PHE A 502 15.29 0.21 -17.07
C PHE A 502 13.91 0.64 -16.61
N ALA A 503 12.88 0.08 -17.20
CA ALA A 503 11.51 0.27 -16.77
C ALA A 503 10.76 -1.06 -16.68
N VAL A 504 9.86 -1.18 -15.72
CA VAL A 504 8.89 -2.28 -15.62
C VAL A 504 7.51 -1.68 -15.69
N LEU A 505 6.75 -2.06 -16.70
CA LEU A 505 5.43 -1.53 -16.98
C LEU A 505 4.39 -2.65 -16.85
N ALA A 506 3.18 -2.31 -16.45
CA ALA A 506 2.05 -3.22 -16.55
C ALA A 506 0.91 -2.55 -17.32
N LEU A 507 0.33 -3.28 -18.26
CA LEU A 507 -0.77 -2.85 -19.10
C LEU A 507 -2.05 -3.59 -18.67
N ASP A 508 -3.03 -2.87 -18.18
CA ASP A 508 -4.36 -3.41 -17.90
C ASP A 508 -5.20 -3.37 -19.18
N THR A 509 -5.78 -4.50 -19.55
CA THR A 509 -6.43 -4.71 -20.84
C THR A 509 -7.74 -5.50 -20.72
N LEU A 510 -8.56 -5.45 -21.75
CA LEU A 510 -9.77 -6.26 -21.93
C LEU A 510 -9.67 -7.07 -23.20
N LEU A 511 -9.97 -8.37 -23.15
CA LEU A 511 -10.03 -9.24 -24.33
C LEU A 511 -11.39 -9.13 -25.01
N THR A 512 -11.40 -8.75 -26.29
CA THR A 512 -12.62 -8.70 -27.10
C THR A 512 -12.93 -10.04 -27.74
N LYS A 513 -14.18 -10.21 -28.18
CA LYS A 513 -14.59 -11.41 -28.96
C LYS A 513 -13.91 -11.50 -30.35
N ALA A 514 -13.36 -10.40 -30.84
CA ALA A 514 -12.54 -10.37 -32.05
C ALA A 514 -11.12 -10.92 -31.83
N GLY A 515 -10.74 -11.17 -30.59
CA GLY A 515 -9.41 -11.67 -30.23
C GLY A 515 -8.39 -10.57 -29.91
N ASP A 516 -8.81 -9.29 -29.92
CA ASP A 516 -7.92 -8.16 -29.66
C ASP A 516 -7.92 -7.78 -28.19
N LEU A 517 -6.81 -7.22 -27.70
CA LEU A 517 -6.74 -6.57 -26.39
C LEU A 517 -6.98 -5.05 -26.52
N LYS A 518 -7.92 -4.54 -25.73
CA LYS A 518 -8.14 -3.10 -25.55
C LYS A 518 -7.37 -2.61 -24.34
N LEU A 519 -6.44 -1.69 -24.54
CA LEU A 519 -5.64 -1.08 -23.48
C LEU A 519 -6.51 -0.14 -22.64
N ILE A 520 -6.56 -0.37 -21.36
CA ILE A 520 -7.30 0.45 -20.40
C ILE A 520 -6.37 1.44 -19.70
N ARG A 521 -5.18 0.99 -19.31
CA ARG A 521 -4.20 1.81 -18.55
C ARG A 521 -2.81 1.21 -18.65
N ILE A 522 -1.80 2.08 -18.60
CA ILE A 522 -0.40 1.73 -18.37
C ILE A 522 -0.03 2.10 -16.93
N HIS A 523 0.59 1.19 -16.21
CA HIS A 523 1.17 1.40 -14.90
C HIS A 523 2.69 1.46 -15.03
N THR A 524 3.26 2.59 -14.70
CA THR A 524 4.71 2.84 -14.81
C THR A 524 5.47 2.32 -13.58
N PHE A 525 4.80 2.20 -12.46
CA PHE A 525 5.24 1.50 -11.25
C PHE A 525 4.11 0.57 -10.81
N PRO A 526 4.02 -0.64 -11.40
CA PRO A 526 2.93 -1.55 -11.10
C PRO A 526 2.87 -1.92 -9.62
N ASN A 527 1.66 -1.91 -9.07
CA ASN A 527 1.41 -2.55 -7.79
C ASN A 527 1.36 -4.06 -8.03
N PHE A 528 2.37 -4.76 -7.57
CA PHE A 528 2.43 -6.20 -7.59
C PHE A 528 1.58 -6.76 -6.44
N ILE A 529 0.69 -7.68 -6.78
CA ILE A 529 -0.25 -8.25 -5.83
C ILE A 529 0.44 -9.42 -5.15
N THR A 530 0.63 -9.32 -3.85
CA THR A 530 1.17 -10.41 -3.04
C THR A 530 0.06 -11.40 -2.68
N THR A 531 -0.27 -12.29 -3.59
CA THR A 531 -1.02 -13.52 -3.30
C THR A 531 -0.11 -14.69 -3.62
N GLY A 532 0.00 -15.66 -2.70
CA GLY A 532 1.04 -16.68 -2.72
C GLY A 532 1.26 -17.40 -4.07
N SER A 533 0.19 -17.74 -4.82
CA SER A 533 0.29 -18.40 -6.12
C SER A 533 0.75 -17.42 -7.23
N ILE A 534 0.14 -16.25 -7.35
CA ILE A 534 0.49 -15.26 -8.38
C ILE A 534 1.94 -14.78 -8.21
N ASP A 535 2.40 -14.60 -6.98
CA ASP A 535 3.80 -14.26 -6.73
C ASP A 535 4.76 -15.35 -7.21
N ALA A 536 4.43 -16.61 -6.91
CA ALA A 536 5.27 -17.74 -7.29
C ALA A 536 5.28 -17.98 -8.80
N ASP A 537 4.13 -17.87 -9.45
CA ASP A 537 3.93 -18.26 -10.85
C ASP A 537 4.20 -17.13 -11.84
N VAL A 538 4.04 -15.85 -11.40
CA VAL A 538 4.13 -14.69 -12.28
C VAL A 538 5.21 -13.70 -11.84
N HIS A 539 5.10 -13.13 -10.62
CA HIS A 539 5.90 -11.96 -10.27
C HIS A 539 7.36 -12.28 -9.95
N VAL A 540 7.64 -13.33 -9.20
CA VAL A 540 9.02 -13.75 -8.90
C VAL A 540 9.74 -14.17 -10.18
N PRO A 541 9.16 -15.00 -11.08
CA PRO A 541 9.76 -15.30 -12.39
C PRO A 541 10.01 -14.07 -13.26
N LEU A 542 9.10 -13.08 -13.27
CA LEU A 542 9.31 -11.81 -13.98
C LEU A 542 10.57 -11.10 -13.51
N PHE A 543 10.73 -10.93 -12.19
CA PHE A 543 11.90 -10.26 -11.63
C PHE A 543 13.18 -11.10 -11.77
N GLU A 544 13.09 -12.42 -11.70
CA GLU A 544 14.23 -13.30 -12.01
C GLU A 544 14.74 -13.07 -13.43
N ASP A 545 13.83 -13.03 -14.41
CA ASP A 545 14.20 -12.87 -15.81
C ASP A 545 14.75 -11.47 -16.13
N ILE A 546 14.19 -10.42 -15.49
CA ILE A 546 14.76 -9.07 -15.59
C ILE A 546 16.21 -9.06 -15.12
N LEU A 547 16.49 -9.65 -13.96
CA LEU A 547 17.84 -9.74 -13.40
C LEU A 547 18.79 -10.59 -14.29
N ARG A 548 18.28 -11.65 -14.91
CA ARG A 548 19.04 -12.49 -15.85
C ARG A 548 19.49 -11.67 -17.08
N VAL A 549 18.53 -10.95 -17.69
CA VAL A 549 18.84 -10.10 -18.85
C VAL A 549 19.84 -9.01 -18.49
N MET A 550 19.66 -8.34 -17.35
CA MET A 550 20.61 -7.33 -16.85
C MET A 550 22.03 -7.89 -16.63
N ALA A 551 22.14 -9.17 -16.27
CA ALA A 551 23.41 -9.87 -16.10
C ALA A 551 23.98 -10.42 -17.43
N GLY A 552 23.37 -10.12 -18.57
CA GLY A 552 23.78 -10.64 -19.88
C GLY A 552 23.45 -12.11 -20.11
N LEU A 553 22.54 -12.69 -19.30
CA LEU A 553 22.09 -14.06 -19.45
C LEU A 553 20.81 -14.12 -20.29
N SER A 554 20.57 -15.26 -20.96
CA SER A 554 19.31 -15.49 -21.66
C SER A 554 18.12 -15.49 -20.70
N SER A 555 17.03 -14.82 -21.11
CA SER A 555 15.74 -14.90 -20.40
C SER A 555 15.10 -16.28 -20.60
N ARG A 556 14.13 -16.60 -19.76
CA ARG A 556 13.31 -17.81 -19.87
C ARG A 556 11.92 -17.49 -20.42
N GLN A 557 11.36 -16.37 -20.00
CA GLN A 557 9.99 -15.94 -20.27
C GLN A 557 9.87 -14.51 -20.80
N LEU A 558 10.95 -13.73 -20.82
CA LEU A 558 10.97 -12.42 -21.48
C LEU A 558 11.23 -12.62 -22.97
N VAL A 559 10.24 -12.25 -23.78
CA VAL A 559 10.28 -12.30 -25.24
C VAL A 559 10.56 -10.91 -25.79
N THR A 560 11.57 -10.79 -26.63
CA THR A 560 11.90 -9.53 -27.32
C THR A 560 10.76 -9.10 -28.23
N ILE A 561 10.40 -7.83 -28.17
CA ILE A 561 9.46 -7.18 -29.08
C ILE A 561 10.29 -6.44 -30.13
N THR A 562 10.20 -6.91 -31.36
CA THR A 562 10.91 -6.35 -32.52
C THR A 562 10.09 -5.29 -33.25
#